data_6436043ffd2aaf2203690485b1f6aad8
#
_entry.id   6436043ffd2aaf2203690485b1f6aad8
#
_cell.length_a   1.000
_cell.length_b   1.000
_cell.length_c   1.000
_cell.angle_alpha   90.00
_cell.angle_beta   90.00
_cell.angle_gamma   90.00
#
_symmetry.space_group_name_H-M   'P 1'
#
loop_
_entity.id
_entity.type
_entity.pdbx_description
1 polymer ?
#
loop_
_entity_poly.entity_id
_entity_poly.type
_entity_poly.pdbx_seq_one_letter_code
_entity_poly.pdbx_strand_id
1 'polypeptide(L)'
;MKAGDIRLSPLRQADGQIKTRPVLLLRSSPPFGDFIACGLSTQLQQEVPGFDEILGPDDPDFATARLKQPSLIRLAFLGSVPVRELRGRVGSISDTRLHRLLTKLSDFFRTPA
;
A
#
# COMPACT_ATOMS: atom_id res chain seq x y z
N MET A 1 12.22 8.63 -2.68
CA MET A 1 11.08 8.05 -1.95
C MET A 1 9.87 8.95 -2.17
N LYS A 2 8.80 8.39 -2.70
CA LYS A 2 7.62 9.18 -3.07
C LYS A 2 6.35 8.32 -3.02
N ALA A 3 5.20 8.99 -3.04
CA ALA A 3 3.90 8.31 -3.15
C ALA A 3 3.88 7.40 -4.38
N GLY A 4 3.32 6.22 -4.22
CA GLY A 4 3.31 5.18 -5.25
C GLY A 4 4.45 4.19 -5.15
N ASP A 5 5.47 4.48 -4.36
CA ASP A 5 6.56 3.52 -4.14
C ASP A 5 6.08 2.38 -3.24
N ILE A 6 6.62 1.19 -3.52
CA ILE A 6 6.46 0.02 -2.66
C ILE A 6 7.77 -0.16 -1.91
N ARG A 7 7.68 -0.16 -0.59
CA ARG A 7 8.83 -0.25 0.31
C ARG A 7 8.61 -1.37 1.32
N LEU A 8 9.69 -1.82 1.94
CA LEU A 8 9.60 -2.76 3.04
C LEU A 8 9.51 -1.99 4.36
N SER A 9 8.63 -2.46 5.23
CA SER A 9 8.42 -1.84 6.54
C SER A 9 8.20 -2.91 7.59
N PRO A 10 8.72 -2.70 8.82
CA PRO A 10 8.34 -3.59 9.92
C PRO A 10 6.88 -3.36 10.28
N LEU A 11 6.11 -4.44 10.33
CA LEU A 11 4.70 -4.42 10.69
C LEU A 11 4.42 -5.42 11.78
N ARG A 12 3.64 -5.00 12.79
CA ARG A 12 3.19 -5.90 13.84
C ARG A 12 2.08 -6.80 13.30
N GLN A 13 2.28 -8.09 13.45
CA GLN A 13 1.31 -9.08 13.02
C GLN A 13 0.26 -9.34 14.13
N ALA A 14 -0.80 -10.08 13.78
CA ALA A 14 -1.87 -10.39 14.73
C ALA A 14 -1.36 -11.16 15.96
N ASP A 15 -0.31 -11.97 15.79
CA ASP A 15 0.30 -12.73 16.87
C ASP A 15 1.28 -11.91 17.73
N GLY A 16 1.40 -10.62 17.47
CA GLY A 16 2.31 -9.72 18.18
C GLY A 16 3.72 -9.68 17.64
N GLN A 17 4.09 -10.57 16.72
CA GLN A 17 5.42 -10.56 16.12
C GLN A 17 5.54 -9.41 15.11
N ILE A 18 6.77 -8.90 14.97
CA ILE A 18 7.07 -7.87 13.98
C ILE A 18 7.78 -8.53 12.81
N LYS A 19 7.20 -8.38 11.61
CA LYS A 19 7.79 -8.90 10.37
C LYS A 19 7.93 -7.78 9.35
N THR A 20 8.98 -7.87 8.54
CA THR A 20 9.18 -6.93 7.44
C THR A 20 8.27 -7.31 6.29
N ARG A 21 7.41 -6.37 5.87
CA ARG A 21 6.40 -6.60 4.83
C ARG A 21 6.41 -5.44 3.83
N PRO A 22 6.01 -5.69 2.58
CA PRO A 22 5.86 -4.59 1.64
C PRO A 22 4.65 -3.73 2.00
N VAL A 23 4.83 -2.43 1.86
CA VAL A 23 3.76 -1.45 2.02
C VAL A 23 3.77 -0.52 0.82
N LEU A 24 2.60 0.02 0.50
CA LEU A 24 2.44 1.00 -0.56
C LEU A 24 2.39 2.39 0.06
N LEU A 25 3.30 3.26 -0.34
CA LEU A 25 3.33 4.64 0.13
C LEU A 25 2.25 5.44 -0.60
N LEU A 26 1.31 6.00 0.15
CA LEU A 26 0.19 6.73 -0.43
C LEU A 26 0.42 8.23 -0.46
N ARG A 27 1.02 8.78 0.58
CA ARG A 27 1.25 10.21 0.70
C ARG A 27 2.25 10.51 1.80
N SER A 28 3.11 11.49 1.58
CA SER A 28 3.91 12.02 2.68
C SER A 28 3.02 12.87 3.58
N SER A 29 3.31 12.86 4.88
CA SER A 29 2.47 13.48 5.88
C SER A 29 3.26 14.59 6.59
N PRO A 30 2.65 15.80 6.74
CA PRO A 30 3.29 16.85 7.51
C PRO A 30 3.27 16.49 9.00
N PRO A 31 4.13 17.09 9.82
CA PRO A 31 5.19 18.03 9.43
C PRO A 31 6.52 17.35 9.13
N PHE A 32 6.68 16.05 9.43
CA PHE A 32 8.00 15.40 9.42
C PHE A 32 8.28 14.60 8.15
N GLY A 33 7.33 14.53 7.21
CA GLY A 33 7.51 13.78 5.98
C GLY A 33 7.39 12.27 6.11
N ASP A 34 6.87 11.77 7.23
CA ASP A 34 6.51 10.36 7.34
C ASP A 34 5.45 10.02 6.30
N PHE A 35 5.28 8.74 5.99
CA PHE A 35 4.33 8.35 4.97
C PHE A 35 3.09 7.70 5.56
N ILE A 36 1.93 8.08 5.02
CA ILE A 36 0.72 7.29 5.17
C ILE A 36 0.83 6.18 4.14
N ALA A 37 0.72 4.95 4.60
CA ALA A 37 0.90 3.77 3.77
C ALA A 37 -0.20 2.75 4.03
N CYS A 38 -0.43 1.88 3.05
CA CYS A 38 -1.33 0.74 3.23
C CYS A 38 -0.57 -0.56 3.02
N GLY A 39 -1.10 -1.65 3.59
CA GLY A 39 -0.47 -2.95 3.51
C GLY A 39 -0.75 -3.65 2.20
N LEU A 40 0.18 -4.51 1.80
CA LEU A 40 0.04 -5.43 0.68
C LEU A 40 0.00 -6.85 1.23
N SER A 41 -0.83 -7.70 0.64
CA SER A 41 -1.01 -9.07 1.10
C SER A 41 -1.12 -10.01 -0.09
N THR A 42 -0.64 -11.23 0.07
CA THR A 42 -0.85 -12.28 -0.94
C THR A 42 -2.16 -13.03 -0.73
N GLN A 43 -2.92 -12.70 0.32
CA GLN A 43 -4.19 -13.33 0.64
C GLN A 43 -5.32 -12.67 -0.16
N LEU A 44 -5.41 -13.01 -1.45
CA LEU A 44 -6.34 -12.35 -2.37
C LEU A 44 -7.80 -12.51 -1.97
N GLN A 45 -8.13 -13.60 -1.26
CA GLN A 45 -9.49 -13.84 -0.82
C GLN A 45 -10.00 -12.83 0.20
N GLN A 46 -9.11 -12.03 0.77
CA GLN A 46 -9.50 -11.00 1.74
C GLN A 46 -9.92 -9.69 1.06
N GLU A 47 -9.97 -9.67 -0.26
CA GLU A 47 -10.36 -8.48 -1.01
C GLU A 47 -11.76 -7.98 -0.60
N VAL A 48 -11.86 -6.68 -0.34
CA VAL A 48 -13.15 -5.99 -0.24
C VAL A 48 -13.48 -5.49 -1.65
N PRO A 49 -14.43 -6.14 -2.35
CA PRO A 49 -14.73 -5.79 -3.74
C PRO A 49 -15.15 -4.32 -3.89
N GLY A 50 -14.64 -3.68 -4.95
CA GLY A 50 -14.95 -2.29 -5.22
C GLY A 50 -14.15 -1.29 -4.39
N PHE A 51 -13.41 -1.74 -3.39
CA PHE A 51 -12.57 -0.89 -2.54
C PHE A 51 -11.10 -1.25 -2.67
N ASP A 52 -10.74 -2.49 -2.30
CA ASP A 52 -9.37 -2.97 -2.48
C ASP A 52 -9.08 -3.22 -3.95
N GLU A 53 -7.80 -3.32 -4.31
CA GLU A 53 -7.41 -3.68 -5.68
C GLU A 53 -6.39 -4.81 -5.64
N ILE A 54 -6.51 -5.71 -6.60
CA ILE A 54 -5.51 -6.75 -6.83
C ILE A 54 -4.56 -6.25 -7.91
N LEU A 55 -3.27 -6.32 -7.61
CA LEU A 55 -2.21 -5.99 -8.57
C LEU A 55 -1.64 -7.32 -9.07
N GLY A 56 -1.93 -7.66 -10.30
CA GLY A 56 -1.59 -8.94 -10.89
C GLY A 56 -0.91 -8.83 -12.25
N PRO A 57 -0.51 -9.98 -12.82
CA PRO A 57 0.30 -10.02 -14.05
C PRO A 57 -0.31 -9.32 -15.26
N ASP A 58 -1.65 -9.22 -15.31
CA ASP A 58 -2.33 -8.58 -16.43
C ASP A 58 -2.34 -7.05 -16.31
N ASP A 59 -1.91 -6.51 -15.17
CA ASP A 59 -1.92 -5.07 -14.95
C ASP A 59 -0.68 -4.42 -15.57
N PRO A 60 -0.83 -3.22 -16.16
CA PRO A 60 0.31 -2.54 -16.81
C PRO A 60 1.45 -2.23 -15.86
N ASP A 61 1.15 -2.03 -14.57
CA ASP A 61 2.15 -1.66 -13.59
C ASP A 61 2.66 -2.83 -12.74
N PHE A 62 2.29 -4.08 -13.10
CA PHE A 62 2.78 -5.22 -12.34
C PHE A 62 4.30 -5.35 -12.44
N ALA A 63 4.87 -5.14 -13.63
CA ALA A 63 6.31 -5.26 -13.84
C ALA A 63 7.09 -4.23 -13.01
N THR A 64 6.62 -2.98 -12.96
CA THR A 64 7.29 -1.93 -12.19
C THR A 64 7.09 -2.09 -10.70
N ALA A 65 6.02 -2.73 -10.28
CA ALA A 65 5.79 -3.02 -8.86
C ALA A 65 6.78 -4.03 -8.30
N ARG A 66 7.32 -4.89 -9.17
CA ARG A 66 8.35 -5.88 -8.82
C ARG A 66 7.93 -6.81 -7.69
N LEU A 67 6.66 -7.12 -7.61
CA LEU A 67 6.15 -8.11 -6.68
C LEU A 67 6.31 -9.49 -7.28
N LYS A 68 6.57 -10.49 -6.43
CA LYS A 68 6.84 -11.86 -6.91
C LYS A 68 5.58 -12.58 -7.34
N GLN A 69 4.43 -12.16 -6.86
CA GLN A 69 3.14 -12.79 -7.14
C GLN A 69 2.03 -11.76 -7.01
N PRO A 70 0.83 -12.07 -7.53
CA PRO A 70 -0.31 -11.18 -7.40
C PRO A 70 -0.51 -10.81 -5.93
N SER A 71 -0.82 -9.55 -5.69
CA SER A 71 -0.93 -9.02 -4.35
C SER A 71 -2.17 -8.16 -4.21
N LEU A 72 -2.76 -8.21 -3.03
CA LEU A 72 -3.91 -7.41 -2.66
C LEU A 72 -3.43 -6.11 -2.04
N ILE A 73 -3.88 -4.98 -2.60
CA ILE A 73 -3.65 -3.67 -2.01
C ILE A 73 -4.80 -3.42 -1.03
N ARG A 74 -4.50 -3.47 0.26
CA ARG A 74 -5.50 -3.36 1.32
C ARG A 74 -5.64 -1.91 1.76
N LEU A 75 -6.58 -1.20 1.14
CA LEU A 75 -6.71 0.24 1.36
C LEU A 75 -7.10 0.62 2.79
N ALA A 76 -7.85 -0.23 3.49
CA ALA A 76 -8.23 0.08 4.87
C ALA A 76 -7.14 -0.27 5.89
N PHE A 77 -6.09 -0.98 5.48
CA PHE A 77 -4.97 -1.30 6.36
C PHE A 77 -3.97 -0.15 6.31
N LEU A 78 -4.31 0.95 6.95
CA LEU A 78 -3.54 2.19 6.90
C LEU A 78 -2.67 2.35 8.14
N GLY A 79 -1.51 2.97 7.93
CA GLY A 79 -0.65 3.32 9.04
C GLY A 79 0.26 4.47 8.66
N SER A 80 0.77 5.16 9.67
CA SER A 80 1.80 6.17 9.49
C SER A 80 3.16 5.51 9.73
N VAL A 81 4.03 5.60 8.74
CA VAL A 81 5.34 4.94 8.80
C VAL A 81 6.43 5.99 8.80
N PRO A 82 7.26 6.04 9.84
CA PRO A 82 8.41 6.94 9.86
C PRO A 82 9.38 6.61 8.73
N VAL A 83 9.87 7.65 8.05
CA VAL A 83 10.79 7.47 6.93
C VAL A 83 11.99 6.59 7.32
N ARG A 84 12.50 6.78 8.53
CA ARG A 84 13.68 6.03 9.01
C ARG A 84 13.44 4.52 9.14
N GLU A 85 12.16 4.10 9.23
CA GLU A 85 11.84 2.67 9.33
C GLU A 85 11.64 2.00 7.98
N LEU A 86 11.52 2.78 6.91
CA LEU A 86 11.35 2.23 5.58
C LEU A 86 12.67 1.65 5.08
N ARG A 87 12.59 0.44 4.55
CA ARG A 87 13.73 -0.27 3.98
C ARG A 87 13.73 -0.13 2.47
N GLY A 88 14.60 -0.87 1.81
CA GLY A 88 14.83 -0.77 0.39
C GLY A 88 13.55 -0.72 -0.46
N ARG A 89 13.67 -0.10 -1.62
CA ARG A 89 12.58 0.01 -2.57
C ARG A 89 12.35 -1.34 -3.25
N VAL A 90 11.12 -1.85 -3.18
CA VAL A 90 10.72 -3.02 -3.96
C VAL A 90 10.41 -2.58 -5.40
N GLY A 91 9.51 -1.62 -5.55
CA GLY A 91 9.07 -1.13 -6.85
C GLY A 91 8.13 0.05 -6.71
N SER A 92 7.25 0.22 -7.69
CA SER A 92 6.26 1.29 -7.69
C SER A 92 5.04 0.91 -8.51
N ILE A 93 3.89 1.52 -8.17
CA ILE A 93 2.68 1.42 -8.98
C ILE A 93 2.62 2.60 -9.93
N SER A 94 1.68 2.54 -10.90
CA SER A 94 1.48 3.64 -11.84
C SER A 94 0.81 4.83 -11.16
N ASP A 95 1.04 6.02 -11.72
CA ASP A 95 0.36 7.23 -11.24
C ASP A 95 -1.16 7.11 -11.41
N THR A 96 -1.62 6.49 -12.48
CA THR A 96 -3.04 6.24 -12.71
C THR A 96 -3.66 5.42 -11.59
N ARG A 97 -3.00 4.33 -11.19
CA ARG A 97 -3.48 3.52 -10.08
C ARG A 97 -3.45 4.30 -8.77
N LEU A 98 -2.35 5.00 -8.51
CA LEU A 98 -2.24 5.80 -7.28
C LEU A 98 -3.38 6.80 -7.17
N HIS A 99 -3.65 7.54 -8.24
CA HIS A 99 -4.75 8.50 -8.25
C HIS A 99 -6.09 7.85 -7.96
N ARG A 100 -6.33 6.70 -8.58
CA ARG A 100 -7.58 5.95 -8.38
C ARG A 100 -7.72 5.48 -6.92
N LEU A 101 -6.63 4.97 -6.32
CA LEU A 101 -6.65 4.52 -4.93
C LEU A 101 -6.92 5.69 -3.97
N LEU A 102 -6.28 6.83 -4.21
CA LEU A 102 -6.48 8.01 -3.37
C LEU A 102 -7.92 8.54 -3.48
N THR A 103 -8.51 8.47 -4.67
CA THR A 103 -9.90 8.84 -4.87
C THR A 103 -10.82 7.92 -4.08
N LYS A 104 -10.58 6.62 -4.11
CA LYS A 104 -11.35 5.64 -3.32
C LYS A 104 -11.27 5.94 -1.83
N LEU A 105 -10.07 6.24 -1.32
CA LEU A 105 -9.90 6.58 0.08
C LEU A 105 -10.63 7.88 0.44
N SER A 106 -10.53 8.89 -0.40
CA SER A 106 -11.23 10.15 -0.19
C SER A 106 -12.73 9.93 -0.07
N ASP A 107 -13.30 9.15 -1.00
CA ASP A 107 -14.72 8.85 -0.99
C ASP A 107 -15.11 8.04 0.26
N PHE A 108 -14.28 7.08 0.64
CA PHE A 108 -14.53 6.27 1.82
C PHE A 108 -14.58 7.12 3.09
N PHE A 109 -13.63 8.05 3.25
CA PHE A 109 -13.58 8.91 4.44
C PHE A 109 -14.74 9.89 4.50
N ARG A 110 -15.29 10.30 3.36
CA ARG A 110 -16.44 11.23 3.32
C ARG A 110 -17.77 10.54 3.53
N THR A 111 -17.83 9.24 3.40
CA THR A 111 -19.10 8.48 3.49
C THR A 111 -19.28 7.99 4.93
N PRO A 112 -20.31 8.46 5.64
CA PRO A 112 -20.56 7.99 7.00
C PRO A 112 -20.89 6.49 7.01
N ALA A 113 -20.46 5.82 8.06
CA ALA A 113 -20.74 4.40 8.24
C ALA A 113 -22.20 4.19 8.68
#